data_2e073a6194da846e22d58fe2e55a806f
#
_entry.id   2e073a6194da846e22d58fe2e55a806f
#
_cell.length_a   1.000
_cell.length_b   1.000
_cell.length_c   1.000
_cell.angle_alpha   90.00
_cell.angle_beta   90.00
_cell.angle_gamma   90.00
#
_symmetry.space_group_name_H-M   'P 1'
#
loop_
_entity.id
_entity.type
_entity.pdbx_description
1 polymer ?
#
loop_
_entity_poly.entity_id
_entity_poly.type
_entity_poly.pdbx_seq_one_letter_code
_entity_poly.pdbx_strand_id
1 'polypeptide(L)'
;MNQAILRNYEETNRSLLERDNRHVLHALHNPVSHLQGNAWIRGEGTDIYDGDGRRYIDAMSGLWNVTLGHGRKELVEAASAQMSTLAYCSGYSGNTNPRATELGEKLADIAYPAINRFFFTSGGGESTDTTIKIARSYWKAAGKPDKVKIVSMTGGYHGTTLGAMCATGMPAYWPAFEPRMPGFVHVPLHHRHRAAGRTEDEIAALAAADLEAVLLEQGPETVALFLIEPVMGGGAYVAPDGYFRRVREICDRHGVLLATDEVITGFGRTGRMFALERWGVQPDIVQFAKGITSGYVPLGGVGVSDRIAEAFADQANAPWMHCYTYSGHPVACAVALATIGVLEKENLVERAARLGERLKARLEDGLSGNRHVGDIRGLGLILGIDLVQDRDAGTAFRADENVGARVLKACREAGLITRGRGDSLYLGPPFTIADAELDRLADIVIEAVGTI
;
A
#
# COMPACT_ATOMS: atom_id res chain seq x y z
N MET A 1 23.37 19.73 16.22
CA MET A 1 23.23 18.30 15.99
C MET A 1 24.27 17.85 14.96
N ASN A 2 24.97 16.83 15.25
CA ASN A 2 26.30 16.43 14.84
C ASN A 2 26.58 16.44 13.32
N GLN A 3 27.41 17.37 12.84
CA GLN A 3 28.10 17.28 11.54
C GLN A 3 28.94 15.98 11.37
N ALA A 4 29.16 15.25 12.44
CA ALA A 4 29.93 13.99 12.43
C ALA A 4 29.19 12.77 11.86
N ILE A 5 27.84 12.84 11.73
CA ILE A 5 27.05 11.77 11.09
C ILE A 5 26.90 12.01 9.58
N LEU A 6 27.01 13.25 9.15
CA LEU A 6 27.19 13.60 7.74
C LEU A 6 28.70 13.59 7.41
N ARG A 7 29.40 12.49 7.72
CA ARG A 7 30.67 12.26 7.06
C ARG A 7 30.40 12.39 5.59
N ASN A 8 31.09 13.32 4.97
CA ASN A 8 31.21 13.43 3.54
C ASN A 8 31.29 12.01 2.98
N TYR A 9 30.20 11.52 2.37
CA TYR A 9 30.33 10.35 1.52
C TYR A 9 31.18 10.83 0.36
N GLU A 10 32.51 10.71 0.50
CA GLU A 10 33.48 10.99 -0.58
C GLU A 10 33.39 9.92 -1.67
N GLU A 11 32.51 8.92 -1.45
CA GLU A 11 32.27 7.83 -2.38
C GLU A 11 31.20 8.23 -3.39
N THR A 12 31.46 7.92 -4.65
CA THR A 12 30.50 8.07 -5.75
C THR A 12 29.34 7.11 -5.62
N ASN A 13 28.21 7.42 -6.23
CA ASN A 13 27.05 6.52 -6.35
C ASN A 13 27.47 5.12 -6.82
N ARG A 14 28.35 5.04 -7.80
CA ARG A 14 28.87 3.77 -8.37
C ARG A 14 29.63 2.95 -7.34
N SER A 15 30.55 3.55 -6.60
CA SER A 15 31.36 2.87 -5.58
C SER A 15 30.50 2.31 -4.43
N LEU A 16 29.49 3.09 -4.00
CA LEU A 16 28.53 2.62 -3.00
C LEU A 16 27.74 1.39 -3.49
N LEU A 17 27.23 1.43 -4.72
CA LEU A 17 26.47 0.31 -5.31
C LEU A 17 27.34 -0.94 -5.50
N GLU A 18 28.61 -0.79 -5.86
CA GLU A 18 29.54 -1.93 -5.99
C GLU A 18 29.85 -2.61 -4.65
N ARG A 19 30.01 -1.82 -3.57
CA ARG A 19 30.20 -2.34 -2.21
C ARG A 19 28.95 -3.04 -1.70
N ASP A 20 27.80 -2.40 -1.88
CA ASP A 20 26.51 -2.88 -1.47
C ASP A 20 26.18 -4.23 -2.15
N ASN A 21 26.34 -4.32 -3.47
CA ASN A 21 26.08 -5.54 -4.24
C ASN A 21 26.94 -6.75 -3.83
N ARG A 22 28.04 -6.53 -3.10
CA ARG A 22 28.88 -7.61 -2.56
C ARG A 22 28.36 -8.20 -1.25
N HIS A 23 27.55 -7.44 -0.49
CA HIS A 23 27.22 -7.79 0.88
C HIS A 23 25.72 -7.78 1.20
N VAL A 24 24.87 -7.23 0.31
CA VAL A 24 23.43 -7.06 0.57
C VAL A 24 22.58 -7.75 -0.51
N LEU A 25 21.63 -8.57 -0.10
CA LEU A 25 20.56 -9.07 -0.97
C LEU A 25 19.36 -8.12 -0.89
N HIS A 26 19.00 -7.56 -2.01
CA HIS A 26 17.91 -6.59 -2.09
C HIS A 26 16.54 -7.23 -2.33
N ALA A 27 15.49 -6.50 -2.00
CA ALA A 27 14.14 -6.84 -2.40
C ALA A 27 14.07 -6.91 -3.95
N LEU A 28 13.50 -7.99 -4.50
CA LEU A 28 13.44 -8.27 -5.95
C LEU A 28 14.84 -8.22 -6.60
N HIS A 29 15.82 -8.79 -5.94
CA HIS A 29 17.25 -8.66 -6.27
C HIS A 29 17.56 -9.10 -7.70
N ASN A 30 18.22 -8.21 -8.45
CA ASN A 30 18.85 -8.48 -9.73
C ASN A 30 20.20 -7.74 -9.76
N PRO A 31 21.34 -8.44 -9.67
CA PRO A 31 22.63 -7.81 -9.52
C PRO A 31 23.02 -6.91 -10.69
N VAL A 32 22.53 -7.15 -11.89
CA VAL A 32 22.83 -6.31 -13.07
C VAL A 32 22.06 -4.99 -13.00
N SER A 33 20.76 -5.05 -12.79
CA SER A 33 19.93 -3.83 -12.70
C SER A 33 20.21 -3.03 -11.43
N HIS A 34 20.64 -3.70 -10.33
CA HIS A 34 21.00 -3.04 -9.09
C HIS A 34 22.17 -2.08 -9.28
N LEU A 35 23.20 -2.45 -10.04
CA LEU A 35 24.34 -1.57 -10.35
C LEU A 35 23.99 -0.36 -11.23
N GLN A 36 22.79 -0.33 -11.78
CA GLN A 36 22.23 0.81 -12.54
C GLN A 36 21.31 1.68 -11.69
N GLY A 37 21.16 1.34 -10.40
CA GLY A 37 20.34 2.04 -9.43
C GLY A 37 20.94 3.34 -8.90
N ASN A 38 20.35 3.82 -7.79
CA ASN A 38 20.85 4.95 -7.01
C ASN A 38 21.13 4.50 -5.58
N ALA A 39 22.24 4.94 -5.01
CA ALA A 39 22.49 4.90 -3.58
C ALA A 39 21.98 6.22 -2.97
N TRP A 40 20.88 6.15 -2.24
CA TRP A 40 20.25 7.33 -1.65
C TRP A 40 20.97 7.72 -0.37
N ILE A 41 21.47 8.95 -0.29
CA ILE A 41 22.26 9.44 0.87
C ILE A 41 21.55 10.50 1.70
N ARG A 42 20.55 11.19 1.13
CA ARG A 42 19.81 12.25 1.83
C ARG A 42 18.39 12.38 1.28
N GLY A 43 17.46 12.77 2.15
CA GLY A 43 16.11 13.20 1.78
C GLY A 43 15.74 14.49 2.50
N GLU A 44 15.00 15.40 1.83
CA GLU A 44 14.54 16.67 2.39
C GLU A 44 13.23 17.08 1.71
N GLY A 45 12.15 17.21 2.48
CA GLY A 45 10.82 17.48 1.91
C GLY A 45 10.41 16.40 0.90
N THR A 46 10.20 16.78 -0.34
CA THR A 46 9.87 15.88 -1.45
C THR A 46 11.07 15.40 -2.25
N ASP A 47 12.27 15.84 -1.88
CA ASP A 47 13.50 15.53 -2.60
C ASP A 47 14.29 14.41 -1.98
N ILE A 48 14.94 13.62 -2.84
CA ILE A 48 15.97 12.64 -2.49
C ILE A 48 17.24 12.89 -3.30
N TYR A 49 18.37 12.54 -2.74
CA TYR A 49 19.69 12.80 -3.32
C TYR A 49 20.49 11.51 -3.38
N ASP A 50 21.13 11.25 -4.52
CA ASP A 50 22.01 10.10 -4.70
C ASP A 50 23.45 10.37 -4.23
N GLY A 51 24.30 9.33 -4.32
CA GLY A 51 25.70 9.38 -3.89
C GLY A 51 26.57 10.38 -4.65
N ASP A 52 26.13 10.83 -5.83
CA ASP A 52 26.78 11.89 -6.60
C ASP A 52 26.21 13.28 -6.30
N GLY A 53 25.28 13.37 -5.35
CA GLY A 53 24.64 14.62 -4.94
C GLY A 53 23.53 15.10 -5.88
N ARG A 54 23.13 14.29 -6.87
CA ARG A 54 22.07 14.65 -7.80
C ARG A 54 20.70 14.61 -7.09
N ARG A 55 19.93 15.67 -7.26
CA ARG A 55 18.58 15.83 -6.72
C ARG A 55 17.53 15.19 -7.62
N TYR A 56 16.54 14.54 -7.00
CA TYR A 56 15.35 13.99 -7.66
C TYR A 56 14.11 14.31 -6.84
N ILE A 57 13.00 14.60 -7.51
CA ILE A 57 11.68 14.64 -6.89
C ILE A 57 11.24 13.18 -6.64
N ASP A 58 10.89 12.84 -5.39
CA ASP A 58 10.34 11.54 -5.02
C ASP A 58 8.85 11.45 -5.35
N ALA A 59 8.55 11.08 -6.59
CA ALA A 59 7.16 10.94 -7.06
C ALA A 59 6.48 9.64 -6.60
N MET A 60 7.13 8.85 -5.71
CA MET A 60 6.59 7.61 -5.15
C MET A 60 6.51 7.61 -3.63
N SER A 61 6.87 8.71 -2.97
CA SER A 61 6.99 8.72 -1.49
C SER A 61 7.79 7.52 -0.99
N GLY A 62 8.99 7.31 -1.51
CA GLY A 62 9.78 6.10 -1.32
C GLY A 62 9.11 4.89 -1.98
N LEU A 63 8.25 4.21 -1.23
CA LEU A 63 7.41 3.10 -1.72
C LEU A 63 5.97 3.26 -1.20
N TRP A 64 5.30 4.38 -1.55
CA TRP A 64 3.96 4.74 -1.06
C TRP A 64 3.90 5.04 0.46
N ASN A 65 5.03 5.27 1.13
CA ASN A 65 5.11 5.34 2.59
C ASN A 65 5.53 6.70 3.14
N VAL A 66 6.38 7.48 2.47
CA VAL A 66 6.87 8.77 2.96
C VAL A 66 5.84 9.88 2.69
N THR A 67 4.68 9.78 3.36
CA THR A 67 3.53 10.66 3.11
C THR A 67 3.76 12.12 3.53
N LEU A 68 4.57 12.35 4.57
CA LEU A 68 4.89 13.69 5.10
C LEU A 68 6.18 14.27 4.54
N GLY A 69 6.83 13.56 3.61
CA GLY A 69 8.15 13.94 3.10
C GLY A 69 9.30 13.56 4.05
N HIS A 70 10.51 13.85 3.60
CA HIS A 70 11.75 13.53 4.30
C HIS A 70 12.15 14.65 5.28
N GLY A 71 12.86 14.30 6.37
CA GLY A 71 13.43 15.27 7.30
C GLY A 71 12.42 15.96 8.22
N ARG A 72 11.23 15.40 8.43
CA ARG A 72 10.17 15.97 9.27
C ARG A 72 10.57 15.96 10.75
N LYS A 73 10.73 17.15 11.34
CA LYS A 73 11.29 17.32 12.69
C LYS A 73 10.41 16.68 13.76
N GLU A 74 9.10 16.83 13.67
CA GLU A 74 8.14 16.31 14.66
C GLU A 74 8.27 14.79 14.82
N LEU A 75 8.51 14.06 13.73
CA LEU A 75 8.67 12.61 13.77
C LEU A 75 10.03 12.22 14.37
N VAL A 76 11.09 12.96 14.01
CA VAL A 76 12.45 12.76 14.56
C VAL A 76 12.47 13.03 16.06
N GLU A 77 11.82 14.10 16.51
CA GLU A 77 11.72 14.48 17.92
C GLU A 77 10.91 13.45 18.71
N ALA A 78 9.76 12.97 18.18
CA ALA A 78 8.96 11.92 18.81
C ALA A 78 9.76 10.62 18.98
N ALA A 79 10.51 10.20 17.94
CA ALA A 79 11.37 9.03 17.99
C ALA A 79 12.47 9.18 19.04
N SER A 80 13.20 10.30 19.02
CA SER A 80 14.32 10.57 19.92
C SER A 80 13.87 10.65 21.39
N ALA A 81 12.78 11.35 21.66
CA ALA A 81 12.22 11.46 23.01
C ALA A 81 11.79 10.09 23.56
N GLN A 82 11.09 9.30 22.73
CA GLN A 82 10.65 7.97 23.14
C GLN A 82 11.83 6.99 23.32
N MET A 83 12.83 7.02 22.45
CA MET A 83 14.05 6.22 22.60
C MET A 83 14.78 6.54 23.89
N SER A 84 14.83 7.81 24.29
CA SER A 84 15.47 8.24 25.53
C SER A 84 14.69 7.81 26.78
N THR A 85 13.38 7.64 26.68
CA THR A 85 12.52 7.27 27.83
C THR A 85 12.38 5.76 27.96
N LEU A 86 12.01 5.08 26.88
CA LEU A 86 11.82 3.63 26.81
C LEU A 86 11.94 3.20 25.35
N ALA A 87 13.09 2.68 24.97
CA ALA A 87 13.36 2.27 23.60
C ALA A 87 12.55 1.02 23.20
N TYR A 88 12.44 0.06 24.10
CA TYR A 88 11.72 -1.19 23.89
C TYR A 88 11.14 -1.74 25.19
N CYS A 89 10.00 -2.40 25.09
CA CYS A 89 9.47 -3.31 26.10
C CYS A 89 8.73 -4.45 25.40
N SER A 90 8.68 -5.62 26.04
CA SER A 90 7.89 -6.75 25.55
C SER A 90 6.40 -6.51 25.83
N GLY A 91 5.54 -6.73 24.82
CA GLY A 91 4.08 -6.76 24.96
C GLY A 91 3.53 -8.13 25.37
N TYR A 92 4.39 -9.09 25.73
CA TYR A 92 3.96 -10.45 26.11
C TYR A 92 3.46 -10.51 27.56
N SER A 93 2.61 -11.51 27.83
CA SER A 93 2.18 -11.86 29.19
C SER A 93 1.51 -10.70 29.95
N GLY A 94 0.71 -9.90 29.24
CA GLY A 94 -0.06 -8.81 29.85
C GLY A 94 0.70 -7.50 30.02
N ASN A 95 1.94 -7.41 29.56
CA ASN A 95 2.67 -6.14 29.53
C ASN A 95 2.21 -5.25 28.38
N THR A 96 2.33 -3.95 28.60
CA THR A 96 2.05 -2.91 27.58
C THR A 96 2.92 -1.68 27.80
N ASN A 97 2.75 -0.67 26.97
CA ASN A 97 3.35 0.65 27.17
C ASN A 97 2.34 1.76 26.78
N PRO A 98 2.51 2.98 27.36
CA PRO A 98 1.57 4.07 27.10
C PRO A 98 1.38 4.40 25.62
N ARG A 99 2.44 4.35 24.83
CA ARG A 99 2.36 4.73 23.40
C ARG A 99 1.54 3.74 22.58
N ALA A 100 1.64 2.45 22.87
CA ALA A 100 0.79 1.45 22.23
C ALA A 100 -0.68 1.61 22.61
N THR A 101 -0.97 1.94 23.88
CA THR A 101 -2.33 2.24 24.34
C THR A 101 -2.89 3.48 23.66
N GLU A 102 -2.18 4.60 23.72
CA GLU A 102 -2.56 5.87 23.10
C GLU A 102 -2.78 5.72 21.58
N LEU A 103 -1.91 4.94 20.90
CA LEU A 103 -2.08 4.68 19.47
C LEU A 103 -3.33 3.83 19.20
N GLY A 104 -3.61 2.82 20.04
CA GLY A 104 -4.83 2.02 19.94
C GLY A 104 -6.09 2.88 20.06
N GLU A 105 -6.13 3.75 21.08
CA GLU A 105 -7.22 4.72 21.27
C GLU A 105 -7.36 5.65 20.06
N LYS A 106 -6.26 6.25 19.60
CA LYS A 106 -6.26 7.14 18.44
C LYS A 106 -6.74 6.46 17.17
N LEU A 107 -6.34 5.21 16.94
CA LEU A 107 -6.79 4.44 15.78
C LEU A 107 -8.28 4.10 15.88
N ALA A 108 -8.80 3.80 17.08
CA ALA A 108 -10.23 3.58 17.27
C ALA A 108 -11.06 4.84 16.94
N ASP A 109 -10.53 6.04 17.25
CA ASP A 109 -11.20 7.31 16.93
C ASP A 109 -11.25 7.63 15.44
N ILE A 110 -10.25 7.21 14.66
CA ILE A 110 -10.10 7.60 13.24
C ILE A 110 -10.38 6.48 12.24
N ALA A 111 -10.50 5.22 12.70
CA ALA A 111 -10.79 4.08 11.83
C ALA A 111 -12.30 3.95 11.54
N TYR A 112 -12.68 2.87 10.88
CA TYR A 112 -14.09 2.55 10.64
C TYR A 112 -14.81 2.35 11.96
N PRO A 113 -16.04 2.86 12.14
CA PRO A 113 -16.75 2.82 13.42
C PRO A 113 -16.89 1.44 14.09
N ALA A 114 -16.88 0.37 13.29
CA ALA A 114 -16.91 -1.00 13.82
C ALA A 114 -15.54 -1.52 14.29
N ILE A 115 -14.44 -0.85 13.93
CA ILE A 115 -13.07 -1.31 14.19
C ILE A 115 -12.57 -0.66 15.49
N ASN A 116 -12.35 -1.46 16.52
CA ASN A 116 -12.05 -0.96 17.87
C ASN A 116 -10.90 -1.69 18.60
N ARG A 117 -10.37 -2.77 18.04
CA ARG A 117 -9.26 -3.52 18.64
C ARG A 117 -8.14 -3.68 17.63
N PHE A 118 -6.89 -3.45 18.07
CA PHE A 118 -5.74 -3.42 17.18
C PHE A 118 -4.64 -4.36 17.64
N PHE A 119 -4.04 -5.06 16.68
CA PHE A 119 -2.82 -5.84 16.86
C PHE A 119 -1.72 -5.21 16.01
N PHE A 120 -0.58 -4.86 16.61
CA PHE A 120 0.52 -4.19 15.93
C PHE A 120 1.54 -5.19 15.38
N THR A 121 2.05 -4.89 14.18
CA THR A 121 3.05 -5.65 13.42
C THR A 121 4.21 -4.74 13.03
N SER A 122 5.23 -5.26 12.34
CA SER A 122 6.36 -4.45 11.84
C SER A 122 6.17 -4.01 10.37
N GLY A 123 5.13 -4.48 9.68
CA GLY A 123 4.89 -4.14 8.29
C GLY A 123 3.72 -4.87 7.65
N GLY A 124 3.41 -4.52 6.39
CA GLY A 124 2.20 -4.98 5.68
C GLY A 124 2.12 -6.49 5.47
N GLY A 125 3.23 -7.17 5.18
CA GLY A 125 3.23 -8.64 5.02
C GLY A 125 2.86 -9.36 6.31
N GLU A 126 3.39 -8.91 7.45
CA GLU A 126 3.00 -9.42 8.77
C GLU A 126 1.53 -9.08 9.10
N SER A 127 1.06 -7.89 8.68
CA SER A 127 -0.36 -7.52 8.84
C SER A 127 -1.26 -8.47 8.05
N THR A 128 -0.88 -8.85 6.84
CA THR A 128 -1.63 -9.82 6.03
C THR A 128 -1.63 -11.22 6.67
N ASP A 129 -0.48 -11.73 7.13
CA ASP A 129 -0.43 -13.01 7.82
C ASP A 129 -1.27 -13.01 9.11
N THR A 130 -1.27 -11.88 9.83
CA THR A 130 -2.12 -11.67 11.01
C THR A 130 -3.60 -11.68 10.63
N THR A 131 -4.01 -10.97 9.58
CA THR A 131 -5.38 -10.94 9.04
C THR A 131 -5.88 -12.35 8.70
N ILE A 132 -5.08 -13.14 8.00
CA ILE A 132 -5.39 -14.53 7.66
C ILE A 132 -5.58 -15.38 8.92
N LYS A 133 -4.69 -15.25 9.90
CA LYS A 133 -4.77 -15.97 11.17
C LYS A 133 -5.99 -15.56 11.99
N ILE A 134 -6.30 -14.28 12.06
CA ILE A 134 -7.51 -13.76 12.72
C ILE A 134 -8.75 -14.38 12.10
N ALA A 135 -8.89 -14.34 10.78
CA ALA A 135 -10.05 -14.87 10.09
C ALA A 135 -10.25 -16.37 10.38
N ARG A 136 -9.19 -17.17 10.24
CA ARG A 136 -9.23 -18.62 10.52
C ARG A 136 -9.53 -18.94 11.98
N SER A 137 -8.93 -18.19 12.91
CA SER A 137 -9.15 -18.37 14.35
C SER A 137 -10.57 -17.98 14.77
N TYR A 138 -11.07 -16.86 14.24
CA TYR A 138 -12.46 -16.42 14.45
C TYR A 138 -13.47 -17.49 14.05
N TRP A 139 -13.34 -18.07 12.86
CA TRP A 139 -14.28 -19.10 12.39
C TRP A 139 -14.21 -20.39 13.20
N LYS A 140 -13.03 -20.77 13.68
CA LYS A 140 -12.90 -21.90 14.62
C LYS A 140 -13.62 -21.63 15.93
N ALA A 141 -13.43 -20.44 16.52
CA ALA A 141 -14.14 -20.01 17.72
C ALA A 141 -15.67 -19.96 17.50
N ALA A 142 -16.12 -19.57 16.31
CA ALA A 142 -17.53 -19.56 15.92
C ALA A 142 -18.10 -20.94 15.56
N GLY A 143 -17.36 -22.03 15.80
CA GLY A 143 -17.83 -23.41 15.52
C GLY A 143 -17.83 -23.80 14.04
N LYS A 144 -17.10 -23.07 13.19
CA LYS A 144 -17.00 -23.30 11.73
C LYS A 144 -15.53 -23.56 11.32
N PRO A 145 -14.88 -24.65 11.79
CA PRO A 145 -13.45 -24.89 11.61
C PRO A 145 -13.02 -25.10 10.16
N ASP A 146 -13.94 -25.45 9.27
CA ASP A 146 -13.67 -25.68 7.84
C ASP A 146 -13.58 -24.38 7.03
N LYS A 147 -13.99 -23.23 7.60
CA LYS A 147 -13.84 -21.90 6.98
C LYS A 147 -12.37 -21.45 7.08
N VAL A 148 -11.55 -21.85 6.08
CA VAL A 148 -10.10 -21.62 6.09
C VAL A 148 -9.58 -20.98 4.80
N LYS A 149 -10.38 -20.99 3.71
CA LYS A 149 -9.96 -20.43 2.42
C LYS A 149 -9.95 -18.91 2.45
N ILE A 150 -8.96 -18.34 1.76
CA ILE A 150 -8.79 -16.91 1.59
C ILE A 150 -9.00 -16.59 0.11
N VAL A 151 -9.90 -15.67 -0.16
CA VAL A 151 -10.12 -15.12 -1.49
C VAL A 151 -9.51 -13.74 -1.58
N SER A 152 -8.79 -13.44 -2.65
CA SER A 152 -8.21 -12.13 -2.94
C SER A 152 -8.32 -11.82 -4.43
N MET A 153 -7.76 -10.70 -4.90
CA MET A 153 -7.93 -10.29 -6.29
C MET A 153 -6.69 -10.58 -7.14
N THR A 154 -6.88 -11.06 -8.36
CA THR A 154 -5.82 -11.16 -9.37
C THR A 154 -5.20 -9.78 -9.61
N GLY A 155 -3.87 -9.71 -9.56
CA GLY A 155 -3.12 -8.45 -9.66
C GLY A 155 -2.98 -7.70 -8.33
N GLY A 156 -3.71 -8.09 -7.27
CA GLY A 156 -3.57 -7.54 -5.91
C GLY A 156 -2.23 -7.88 -5.28
N TYR A 157 -1.74 -6.99 -4.40
CA TYR A 157 -0.47 -7.18 -3.69
C TYR A 157 -0.67 -7.04 -2.18
N HIS A 158 -0.43 -8.12 -1.45
CA HIS A 158 -0.64 -8.19 -0.01
C HIS A 158 0.64 -8.50 0.80
N GLY A 159 1.79 -8.55 0.12
CA GLY A 159 3.08 -8.87 0.75
C GLY A 159 3.73 -10.14 0.20
N THR A 160 4.88 -10.51 0.75
CA THR A 160 5.71 -11.64 0.30
C THR A 160 6.20 -12.56 1.42
N THR A 161 5.63 -12.47 2.64
CA THR A 161 5.70 -13.57 3.61
C THR A 161 4.93 -14.76 3.06
N LEU A 162 5.15 -15.98 3.55
CA LEU A 162 4.58 -17.18 2.92
C LEU A 162 3.05 -17.13 2.77
N GLY A 163 2.33 -16.64 3.78
CA GLY A 163 0.86 -16.48 3.70
C GLY A 163 0.46 -15.31 2.82
N ALA A 164 1.09 -14.15 3.01
CA ALA A 164 0.80 -12.95 2.22
C ALA A 164 1.12 -13.13 0.74
N MET A 165 2.20 -13.87 0.40
CA MET A 165 2.52 -14.23 -0.99
C MET A 165 1.42 -15.08 -1.64
N CYS A 166 0.82 -15.97 -0.88
CA CYS A 166 -0.30 -16.78 -1.38
C CYS A 166 -1.56 -15.94 -1.62
N ALA A 167 -1.79 -14.90 -0.82
CA ALA A 167 -2.87 -13.94 -1.03
C ALA A 167 -2.55 -12.93 -2.15
N THR A 168 -1.27 -12.65 -2.43
CA THR A 168 -0.85 -11.79 -3.53
C THR A 168 -1.20 -12.43 -4.88
N GLY A 169 -2.09 -11.79 -5.63
CA GLY A 169 -2.60 -12.26 -6.92
C GLY A 169 -1.69 -11.98 -8.11
N MET A 170 -0.38 -11.97 -7.90
CA MET A 170 0.64 -11.70 -8.91
C MET A 170 1.50 -12.94 -9.17
N PRO A 171 1.25 -13.70 -10.24
CA PRO A 171 1.92 -14.98 -10.50
C PRO A 171 3.45 -14.94 -10.55
N ALA A 172 4.03 -13.78 -10.88
CA ALA A 172 5.48 -13.61 -10.94
C ALA A 172 6.20 -13.85 -9.60
N TYR A 173 5.48 -13.75 -8.46
CA TYR A 173 6.06 -14.00 -7.13
C TYR A 173 6.08 -15.47 -6.71
N TRP A 174 5.39 -16.38 -7.43
CA TRP A 174 5.13 -17.72 -6.93
C TRP A 174 6.18 -18.78 -7.28
N PRO A 175 6.70 -18.86 -8.53
CA PRO A 175 7.45 -20.04 -8.98
C PRO A 175 8.70 -20.36 -8.17
N ALA A 176 9.39 -19.34 -7.66
CA ALA A 176 10.62 -19.54 -6.89
C ALA A 176 10.37 -20.11 -5.47
N PHE A 177 9.10 -20.07 -5.01
CA PHE A 177 8.74 -20.41 -3.62
C PHE A 177 7.63 -21.47 -3.54
N GLU A 178 7.41 -22.22 -4.61
CA GLU A 178 6.51 -23.38 -4.59
C GLU A 178 7.07 -24.52 -3.71
N PRO A 179 6.21 -25.32 -3.00
CA PRO A 179 4.74 -25.27 -3.06
C PRO A 179 4.13 -24.17 -2.19
N ARG A 180 3.15 -23.44 -2.72
CA ARG A 180 2.38 -22.47 -1.95
C ARG A 180 1.45 -23.15 -0.94
N MET A 181 1.06 -22.39 0.08
CA MET A 181 0.06 -22.84 1.04
C MET A 181 -1.30 -23.06 0.32
N PRO A 182 -2.00 -24.16 0.61
CA PRO A 182 -3.33 -24.41 0.02
C PRO A 182 -4.40 -23.48 0.61
N GLY A 183 -5.51 -23.34 -0.12
CA GLY A 183 -6.67 -22.60 0.35
C GLY A 183 -6.64 -21.10 0.00
N PHE A 184 -5.86 -20.70 -1.00
CA PHE A 184 -5.86 -19.34 -1.55
C PHE A 184 -6.42 -19.35 -2.97
N VAL A 185 -7.37 -18.45 -3.24
CA VAL A 185 -8.08 -18.33 -4.51
C VAL A 185 -8.14 -16.89 -4.93
N HIS A 186 -8.07 -16.60 -6.22
CA HIS A 186 -8.05 -15.26 -6.75
C HIS A 186 -9.26 -15.00 -7.66
N VAL A 187 -10.01 -13.96 -7.33
CA VAL A 187 -11.11 -13.44 -8.16
C VAL A 187 -10.52 -12.55 -9.27
N PRO A 188 -11.10 -12.52 -10.47
CA PRO A 188 -10.63 -11.62 -11.51
C PRO A 188 -10.68 -10.15 -11.10
N LEU A 189 -9.74 -9.36 -11.64
CA LEU A 189 -9.69 -7.91 -11.43
C LEU A 189 -10.98 -7.25 -11.94
N HIS A 190 -11.63 -6.43 -11.10
CA HIS A 190 -12.85 -5.69 -11.46
C HIS A 190 -12.70 -4.84 -12.74
N HIS A 191 -11.51 -4.30 -12.99
CA HIS A 191 -11.20 -3.47 -14.16
C HIS A 191 -11.37 -4.22 -15.51
N ARG A 192 -11.31 -5.55 -15.52
CA ARG A 192 -11.52 -6.37 -16.75
C ARG A 192 -12.86 -6.14 -17.43
N HIS A 193 -13.85 -5.65 -16.68
CA HIS A 193 -15.17 -5.38 -17.20
C HIS A 193 -15.32 -3.99 -17.81
N ARG A 194 -14.31 -3.12 -17.71
CA ARG A 194 -14.29 -1.83 -18.37
C ARG A 194 -14.23 -2.03 -19.88
N ALA A 195 -15.29 -1.61 -20.55
CA ALA A 195 -15.41 -1.65 -21.99
C ALA A 195 -16.26 -0.46 -22.47
N ALA A 196 -16.04 -0.04 -23.71
CA ALA A 196 -16.84 1.03 -24.30
C ALA A 196 -18.35 0.72 -24.22
N GLY A 197 -19.12 1.71 -23.79
CA GLY A 197 -20.59 1.62 -23.69
C GLY A 197 -21.14 0.99 -22.41
N ARG A 198 -20.31 0.50 -21.49
CA ARG A 198 -20.77 0.04 -20.16
C ARG A 198 -20.79 1.18 -19.16
N THR A 199 -21.85 1.22 -18.36
CA THR A 199 -21.95 2.12 -17.20
C THR A 199 -21.13 1.62 -16.02
N GLU A 200 -20.76 2.51 -15.08
CA GLU A 200 -20.07 2.13 -13.83
C GLU A 200 -20.89 1.10 -13.03
N ASP A 201 -22.22 1.20 -13.03
CA ASP A 201 -23.09 0.25 -12.32
C ASP A 201 -23.07 -1.15 -12.95
N GLU A 202 -23.07 -1.26 -14.28
CA GLU A 202 -22.93 -2.53 -14.99
C GLU A 202 -21.56 -3.18 -14.72
N ILE A 203 -20.49 -2.38 -14.73
CA ILE A 203 -19.14 -2.85 -14.41
C ILE A 203 -19.10 -3.35 -12.97
N ALA A 204 -19.65 -2.59 -12.02
CA ALA A 204 -19.72 -2.96 -10.61
C ALA A 204 -20.53 -4.27 -10.40
N ALA A 205 -21.65 -4.42 -11.09
CA ALA A 205 -22.47 -5.62 -11.00
C ALA A 205 -21.77 -6.86 -11.53
N LEU A 206 -21.11 -6.76 -12.70
CA LEU A 206 -20.35 -7.86 -13.28
C LEU A 206 -19.16 -8.26 -12.41
N ALA A 207 -18.42 -7.29 -11.89
CA ALA A 207 -17.27 -7.54 -11.01
C ALA A 207 -17.70 -8.17 -9.67
N ALA A 208 -18.82 -7.77 -9.12
CA ALA A 208 -19.37 -8.37 -7.91
C ALA A 208 -19.88 -9.81 -8.16
N ALA A 209 -20.48 -10.05 -9.33
CA ALA A 209 -20.90 -11.39 -9.75
C ALA A 209 -19.71 -12.34 -9.91
N ASP A 210 -18.53 -11.87 -10.34
CA ASP A 210 -17.31 -12.69 -10.35
C ASP A 210 -16.92 -13.15 -8.93
N LEU A 211 -17.01 -12.26 -7.94
CA LEU A 211 -16.76 -12.65 -6.55
C LEU A 211 -17.75 -13.71 -6.09
N GLU A 212 -19.05 -13.48 -6.30
CA GLU A 212 -20.08 -14.43 -5.87
C GLU A 212 -19.90 -15.80 -6.53
N ALA A 213 -19.60 -15.84 -7.84
CA ALA A 213 -19.33 -17.07 -8.57
C ALA A 213 -18.15 -17.84 -7.97
N VAL A 214 -17.05 -17.16 -7.63
CA VAL A 214 -15.89 -17.80 -6.98
C VAL A 214 -16.26 -18.32 -5.59
N LEU A 215 -17.02 -17.56 -4.79
CA LEU A 215 -17.47 -18.04 -3.47
C LEU A 215 -18.32 -19.30 -3.58
N LEU A 216 -19.26 -19.33 -4.53
CA LEU A 216 -20.13 -20.51 -4.78
C LEU A 216 -19.33 -21.73 -5.28
N GLU A 217 -18.39 -21.51 -6.19
CA GLU A 217 -17.49 -22.58 -6.68
C GLU A 217 -16.64 -23.18 -5.55
N GLN A 218 -16.13 -22.34 -4.65
CA GLN A 218 -15.29 -22.78 -3.55
C GLN A 218 -16.05 -23.40 -2.39
N GLY A 219 -17.36 -23.27 -2.32
CA GLY A 219 -18.23 -23.60 -1.19
C GLY A 219 -18.14 -22.51 -0.10
N PRO A 220 -19.12 -21.62 0.02
CA PRO A 220 -19.09 -20.49 0.97
C PRO A 220 -18.82 -20.90 2.42
N GLU A 221 -19.24 -22.11 2.80
CA GLU A 221 -19.00 -22.70 4.12
C GLU A 221 -17.51 -23.01 4.40
N THR A 222 -16.65 -22.98 3.36
CA THR A 222 -15.19 -23.18 3.48
C THR A 222 -14.40 -21.87 3.33
N VAL A 223 -15.03 -20.77 2.88
CA VAL A 223 -14.35 -19.50 2.67
C VAL A 223 -14.41 -18.65 3.95
N ALA A 224 -13.24 -18.33 4.48
CA ALA A 224 -13.10 -17.52 5.70
C ALA A 224 -13.17 -16.02 5.42
N LEU A 225 -12.52 -15.57 4.36
CA LEU A 225 -12.19 -14.17 4.16
C LEU A 225 -12.15 -13.81 2.68
N PHE A 226 -12.65 -12.64 2.34
CA PHE A 226 -12.29 -11.89 1.13
C PHE A 226 -11.40 -10.71 1.52
N LEU A 227 -10.16 -10.68 0.99
CA LEU A 227 -9.15 -9.65 1.24
C LEU A 227 -8.98 -8.81 -0.03
N ILE A 228 -9.12 -7.48 0.09
CA ILE A 228 -9.08 -6.57 -1.05
C ILE A 228 -8.43 -5.22 -0.70
N GLU A 229 -7.65 -4.68 -1.65
CA GLU A 229 -7.19 -3.29 -1.63
C GLU A 229 -8.33 -2.37 -2.15
N PRO A 230 -8.69 -1.27 -1.45
CA PRO A 230 -9.72 -0.33 -1.96
C PRO A 230 -9.33 0.34 -3.28
N VAL A 231 -8.06 0.67 -3.42
CA VAL A 231 -7.42 1.04 -4.69
C VAL A 231 -6.18 0.16 -4.81
N MET A 232 -6.10 -0.61 -5.87
CA MET A 232 -4.99 -1.53 -6.05
C MET A 232 -3.68 -0.78 -6.29
N GLY A 233 -2.70 -0.98 -5.40
CA GLY A 233 -1.38 -0.37 -5.52
C GLY A 233 -0.63 -0.79 -6.78
N GLY A 234 -0.84 -2.01 -7.24
CA GLY A 234 -0.24 -2.60 -8.44
C GLY A 234 -0.86 -2.14 -9.76
N GLY A 235 -1.35 -0.92 -9.86
CA GLY A 235 -1.95 -0.38 -11.08
C GLY A 235 -2.78 0.88 -10.85
N ALA A 236 -2.91 1.32 -9.61
CA ALA A 236 -3.81 2.39 -9.20
C ALA A 236 -5.27 2.17 -9.68
N TYR A 237 -5.69 0.88 -9.75
CA TYR A 237 -7.05 0.54 -10.20
C TYR A 237 -8.06 0.89 -9.12
N VAL A 238 -8.93 1.86 -9.43
CA VAL A 238 -10.05 2.27 -8.60
C VAL A 238 -11.24 1.39 -8.90
N ALA A 239 -11.88 0.87 -7.85
CA ALA A 239 -13.11 0.09 -8.03
C ALA A 239 -14.25 0.95 -8.57
N PRO A 240 -15.12 0.43 -9.43
CA PRO A 240 -16.27 1.16 -9.94
C PRO A 240 -17.26 1.50 -8.81
N ASP A 241 -17.97 2.60 -8.98
CA ASP A 241 -18.97 3.03 -8.01
C ASP A 241 -20.03 1.94 -7.81
N GLY A 242 -20.40 1.68 -6.55
CA GLY A 242 -21.33 0.61 -6.18
C GLY A 242 -20.71 -0.79 -6.00
N TYR A 243 -19.48 -1.02 -6.42
CA TYR A 243 -18.81 -2.33 -6.29
C TYR A 243 -18.69 -2.78 -4.84
N PHE A 244 -18.10 -1.95 -3.97
CA PHE A 244 -17.86 -2.33 -2.56
C PHE A 244 -19.15 -2.55 -1.77
N ARG A 245 -20.25 -1.86 -2.11
CA ARG A 245 -21.55 -2.12 -1.50
C ARG A 245 -22.04 -3.54 -1.85
N ARG A 246 -21.96 -3.92 -3.13
CA ARG A 246 -22.30 -5.28 -3.56
C ARG A 246 -21.40 -6.34 -2.95
N VAL A 247 -20.09 -6.06 -2.86
CA VAL A 247 -19.12 -6.94 -2.17
C VAL A 247 -19.54 -7.18 -0.72
N ARG A 248 -19.90 -6.11 0.02
CA ARG A 248 -20.35 -6.24 1.42
C ARG A 248 -21.59 -7.10 1.52
N GLU A 249 -22.60 -6.87 0.68
CA GLU A 249 -23.85 -7.63 0.63
C GLU A 249 -23.58 -9.12 0.32
N ILE A 250 -22.68 -9.43 -0.60
CA ILE A 250 -22.29 -10.80 -0.96
C ILE A 250 -21.56 -11.45 0.23
N CYS A 251 -20.60 -10.78 0.85
CA CYS A 251 -19.88 -11.29 2.01
C CYS A 251 -20.85 -11.59 3.16
N ASP A 252 -21.81 -10.71 3.42
CA ASP A 252 -22.83 -10.89 4.48
C ASP A 252 -23.73 -12.09 4.19
N ARG A 253 -24.23 -12.19 2.96
CA ARG A 253 -25.11 -13.27 2.50
C ARG A 253 -24.47 -14.64 2.65
N HIS A 254 -23.19 -14.75 2.34
CA HIS A 254 -22.44 -16.01 2.38
C HIS A 254 -21.68 -16.22 3.70
N GLY A 255 -21.79 -15.29 4.63
CA GLY A 255 -21.06 -15.35 5.91
C GLY A 255 -19.55 -15.39 5.74
N VAL A 256 -18.99 -14.59 4.84
CA VAL A 256 -17.56 -14.43 4.58
C VAL A 256 -17.11 -13.12 5.22
N LEU A 257 -15.96 -13.11 5.90
CA LEU A 257 -15.40 -11.84 6.43
C LEU A 257 -14.88 -10.98 5.27
N LEU A 258 -15.07 -9.67 5.38
CA LEU A 258 -14.47 -8.68 4.48
C LEU A 258 -13.27 -8.03 5.18
N ALA A 259 -12.08 -8.19 4.62
CA ALA A 259 -10.90 -7.44 5.06
C ALA A 259 -10.48 -6.44 3.98
N THR A 260 -10.15 -5.23 4.42
CA THR A 260 -9.56 -4.22 3.56
C THR A 260 -8.06 -4.08 3.82
N ASP A 261 -7.29 -4.14 2.74
CA ASP A 261 -5.86 -3.85 2.76
C ASP A 261 -5.64 -2.35 2.50
N GLU A 262 -5.46 -1.62 3.59
CA GLU A 262 -5.19 -0.18 3.59
C GLU A 262 -3.70 0.13 3.77
N VAL A 263 -2.83 -0.82 3.48
CA VAL A 263 -1.37 -0.65 3.62
C VAL A 263 -0.85 0.49 2.74
N ILE A 264 -1.42 0.69 1.54
CA ILE A 264 -1.10 1.83 0.67
C ILE A 264 -2.12 2.96 0.84
N THR A 265 -3.40 2.62 0.87
CA THR A 265 -4.51 3.56 0.75
C THR A 265 -4.82 4.30 2.05
N GLY A 266 -4.48 3.72 3.19
CA GLY A 266 -4.71 4.32 4.51
C GLY A 266 -3.86 5.55 4.78
N PHE A 267 -4.24 6.28 5.82
CA PHE A 267 -3.59 7.49 6.32
C PHE A 267 -3.49 8.61 5.27
N GLY A 268 -4.56 8.79 4.49
CA GLY A 268 -4.75 9.97 3.66
C GLY A 268 -4.41 9.85 2.19
N ARG A 269 -3.77 8.76 1.73
CA ARG A 269 -3.27 8.59 0.36
C ARG A 269 -4.33 8.84 -0.72
N THR A 270 -5.57 8.42 -0.47
CA THR A 270 -6.70 8.56 -1.41
C THR A 270 -7.53 9.83 -1.19
N GLY A 271 -7.12 10.71 -0.27
CA GLY A 271 -7.92 11.87 0.14
C GLY A 271 -9.00 11.53 1.19
N ARG A 272 -8.92 10.35 1.78
CA ARG A 272 -9.67 9.91 2.97
C ARG A 272 -8.71 9.28 3.97
N MET A 273 -9.04 9.30 5.27
CA MET A 273 -8.19 8.66 6.28
C MET A 273 -8.04 7.18 5.98
N PHE A 274 -9.14 6.50 5.66
CA PHE A 274 -9.18 5.13 5.12
C PHE A 274 -10.06 5.10 3.87
N ALA A 275 -9.63 4.38 2.84
CA ALA A 275 -10.18 4.56 1.50
C ALA A 275 -11.61 4.04 1.31
N LEU A 276 -12.02 2.96 2.02
CA LEU A 276 -13.39 2.44 1.93
C LEU A 276 -14.45 3.42 2.42
N GLU A 277 -14.07 4.45 3.20
CA GLU A 277 -14.98 5.56 3.60
C GLU A 277 -15.65 6.21 2.38
N ARG A 278 -14.94 6.27 1.25
CA ARG A 278 -15.46 6.81 -0.01
C ARG A 278 -16.77 6.13 -0.45
N TRP A 279 -16.89 4.85 -0.22
CA TRP A 279 -18.04 4.04 -0.65
C TRP A 279 -19.02 3.76 0.48
N GLY A 280 -18.81 4.30 1.68
CA GLY A 280 -19.66 4.11 2.84
C GLY A 280 -19.74 2.65 3.31
N VAL A 281 -18.71 1.86 3.05
CA VAL A 281 -18.64 0.43 3.40
C VAL A 281 -17.70 0.24 4.58
N GLN A 282 -18.08 -0.63 5.52
CA GLN A 282 -17.25 -1.00 6.66
C GLN A 282 -16.73 -2.43 6.50
N PRO A 283 -15.42 -2.66 6.67
CA PRO A 283 -14.85 -4.00 6.72
C PRO A 283 -15.04 -4.63 8.10
N ASP A 284 -14.87 -5.95 8.19
CA ASP A 284 -14.75 -6.68 9.46
C ASP A 284 -13.31 -6.57 10.01
N ILE A 285 -12.32 -6.45 9.11
CA ILE A 285 -10.89 -6.35 9.42
C ILE A 285 -10.28 -5.27 8.53
N VAL A 286 -9.43 -4.41 9.10
CA VAL A 286 -8.58 -3.47 8.36
C VAL A 286 -7.12 -3.79 8.64
N GLN A 287 -6.30 -3.92 7.60
CA GLN A 287 -4.85 -4.00 7.77
C GLN A 287 -4.16 -2.76 7.23
N PHE A 288 -3.09 -2.33 7.90
CA PHE A 288 -2.38 -1.10 7.57
C PHE A 288 -0.87 -1.20 7.84
N ALA A 289 -0.10 -0.32 7.22
CA ALA A 289 1.34 -0.11 7.44
C ALA A 289 1.77 1.22 6.79
N LYS A 290 3.00 1.31 6.28
CA LYS A 290 3.52 2.40 5.44
C LYS A 290 3.24 3.80 5.97
N GLY A 291 2.14 4.43 5.49
CA GLY A 291 1.76 5.81 5.82
C GLY A 291 1.59 6.08 7.30
N ILE A 292 1.30 5.08 8.12
CA ILE A 292 1.11 5.23 9.57
C ILE A 292 2.30 5.89 10.28
N THR A 293 3.52 5.65 9.80
CA THR A 293 4.75 6.25 10.34
C THR A 293 5.45 7.15 9.32
N SER A 294 4.81 7.42 8.20
CA SER A 294 5.45 8.11 7.07
C SER A 294 6.81 7.50 6.66
N GLY A 295 6.97 6.19 6.87
CA GLY A 295 8.18 5.46 6.53
C GLY A 295 9.40 5.71 7.43
N TYR A 296 9.27 6.50 8.50
CA TYR A 296 10.39 6.83 9.40
C TYR A 296 10.83 5.65 10.25
N VAL A 297 9.89 4.81 10.66
CA VAL A 297 10.17 3.55 11.39
C VAL A 297 9.20 2.46 10.91
N PRO A 298 9.60 1.18 10.92
CA PRO A 298 8.72 0.08 10.59
C PRO A 298 7.57 -0.03 11.60
N LEU A 299 6.33 -0.02 11.11
CA LEU A 299 5.11 -0.34 11.85
C LEU A 299 4.03 -0.77 10.86
N GLY A 300 3.24 -1.71 11.28
CA GLY A 300 1.99 -2.11 10.67
C GLY A 300 0.97 -2.50 11.75
N GLY A 301 -0.19 -2.92 11.33
CA GLY A 301 -1.19 -3.41 12.26
C GLY A 301 -2.43 -3.94 11.57
N VAL A 302 -3.27 -4.55 12.38
CA VAL A 302 -4.59 -5.06 12.00
C VAL A 302 -5.59 -4.57 13.03
N GLY A 303 -6.64 -3.91 12.55
CA GLY A 303 -7.80 -3.56 13.36
C GLY A 303 -8.95 -4.53 13.08
N VAL A 304 -9.69 -4.89 14.13
CA VAL A 304 -10.83 -5.81 14.03
C VAL A 304 -12.07 -5.23 14.68
N SER A 305 -13.24 -5.68 14.20
CA SER A 305 -14.51 -5.35 14.83
C SER A 305 -14.65 -6.01 16.20
N ASP A 306 -15.50 -5.42 17.06
CA ASP A 306 -15.79 -5.96 18.38
C ASP A 306 -16.28 -7.40 18.30
N ARG A 307 -17.11 -7.73 17.32
CA ARG A 307 -17.58 -9.11 17.07
C ARG A 307 -16.43 -10.11 16.92
N ILE A 308 -15.36 -9.72 16.24
CA ILE A 308 -14.18 -10.59 16.09
C ILE A 308 -13.36 -10.60 17.37
N ALA A 309 -13.17 -9.46 18.01
CA ALA A 309 -12.41 -9.37 19.25
C ALA A 309 -13.03 -10.18 20.40
N GLU A 310 -14.35 -10.17 20.53
CA GLU A 310 -15.11 -10.93 21.52
C GLU A 310 -14.93 -12.45 21.34
N ALA A 311 -14.78 -12.95 20.12
CA ALA A 311 -14.53 -14.37 19.86
C ALA A 311 -13.20 -14.86 20.46
N PHE A 312 -12.25 -13.96 20.72
CA PHE A 312 -10.98 -14.27 21.41
C PHE A 312 -11.01 -14.10 22.92
N ALA A 313 -12.13 -13.68 23.51
CA ALA A 313 -12.28 -13.55 24.96
C ALA A 313 -12.28 -14.92 25.67
N ASP A 314 -12.77 -15.97 25.01
CA ASP A 314 -12.71 -17.34 25.51
C ASP A 314 -11.37 -18.00 25.17
N GLN A 315 -10.37 -17.78 26.03
CA GLN A 315 -9.02 -18.31 25.87
C GLN A 315 -8.94 -19.85 25.94
N ALA A 316 -9.92 -20.52 26.50
CA ALA A 316 -9.95 -21.99 26.60
C ALA A 316 -10.27 -22.62 25.25
N ASN A 317 -11.18 -22.00 24.48
CA ASN A 317 -11.64 -22.51 23.17
C ASN A 317 -11.00 -21.81 21.98
N ALA A 318 -10.48 -20.58 22.14
CA ALA A 318 -9.89 -19.79 21.10
C ALA A 318 -8.59 -19.08 21.57
N PRO A 319 -7.52 -19.84 21.92
CA PRO A 319 -6.28 -19.23 22.35
C PRO A 319 -5.62 -18.46 21.20
N TRP A 320 -5.34 -17.16 21.43
CA TRP A 320 -4.63 -16.33 20.48
C TRP A 320 -3.11 -16.52 20.59
N MET A 321 -2.59 -17.57 19.96
CA MET A 321 -1.17 -17.93 19.96
C MET A 321 -0.44 -17.31 18.76
N HIS A 322 -0.47 -15.97 18.69
CA HIS A 322 0.18 -15.18 17.67
C HIS A 322 0.89 -13.98 18.27
N CYS A 323 2.11 -13.76 17.86
CA CYS A 323 2.94 -12.69 18.40
C CYS A 323 4.09 -12.34 17.44
N TYR A 324 4.54 -11.11 17.54
CA TYR A 324 5.82 -10.65 16.98
C TYR A 324 6.59 -9.93 18.09
N THR A 325 7.91 -10.05 18.09
CA THR A 325 8.79 -9.42 19.10
C THR A 325 8.54 -7.91 19.19
N TYR A 326 8.31 -7.27 18.06
CA TYR A 326 8.15 -5.81 17.96
C TYR A 326 6.70 -5.33 17.94
N SER A 327 5.72 -6.18 18.27
CA SER A 327 4.32 -5.75 18.43
C SER A 327 4.21 -4.62 19.46
N GLY A 328 3.63 -3.48 19.04
CA GLY A 328 3.46 -2.33 19.93
C GLY A 328 4.76 -1.65 20.35
N HIS A 329 5.80 -1.69 19.52
CA HIS A 329 7.10 -1.06 19.81
C HIS A 329 6.94 0.41 20.20
N PRO A 330 7.42 0.85 21.39
CA PRO A 330 7.15 2.19 21.92
C PRO A 330 7.52 3.33 20.97
N VAL A 331 8.71 3.24 20.34
CA VAL A 331 9.19 4.28 19.41
C VAL A 331 8.34 4.32 18.14
N ALA A 332 7.97 3.15 17.61
CA ALA A 332 7.13 3.09 16.41
C ALA A 332 5.73 3.66 16.66
N CYS A 333 5.14 3.35 17.81
CA CYS A 333 3.85 3.92 18.23
C CYS A 333 3.93 5.45 18.46
N ALA A 334 5.01 5.95 19.06
CA ALA A 334 5.21 7.39 19.25
C ALA A 334 5.34 8.14 17.91
N VAL A 335 6.07 7.57 16.93
CA VAL A 335 6.18 8.15 15.59
C VAL A 335 4.84 8.10 14.86
N ALA A 336 4.07 7.02 15.00
CA ALA A 336 2.74 6.91 14.41
C ALA A 336 1.77 7.97 14.95
N LEU A 337 1.75 8.19 16.27
CA LEU A 337 0.97 9.27 16.90
C LEU A 337 1.37 10.64 16.37
N ALA A 338 2.68 10.91 16.27
CA ALA A 338 3.17 12.17 15.70
C ALA A 338 2.77 12.32 14.21
N THR A 339 2.84 11.23 13.43
CA THR A 339 2.41 11.23 12.02
C THR A 339 0.93 11.58 11.88
N ILE A 340 0.06 10.92 12.65
CA ILE A 340 -1.38 11.20 12.63
C ILE A 340 -1.65 12.64 13.08
N GLY A 341 -0.98 13.11 14.14
CA GLY A 341 -1.11 14.49 14.61
C GLY A 341 -0.73 15.54 13.57
N VAL A 342 0.29 15.28 12.76
CA VAL A 342 0.68 16.17 11.64
C VAL A 342 -0.36 16.11 10.51
N LEU A 343 -0.84 14.92 10.14
CA LEU A 343 -1.88 14.76 9.11
C LEU A 343 -3.13 15.59 9.44
N GLU A 344 -3.56 15.54 10.71
CA GLU A 344 -4.73 16.29 11.18
C GLU A 344 -4.45 17.80 11.27
N LYS A 345 -3.35 18.19 11.94
CA LYS A 345 -3.00 19.60 12.17
C LYS A 345 -2.86 20.41 10.89
N GLU A 346 -2.31 19.77 9.85
CA GLU A 346 -2.03 20.43 8.57
C GLU A 346 -3.09 20.12 7.49
N ASN A 347 -4.16 19.41 7.83
CA ASN A 347 -5.24 19.00 6.92
C ASN A 347 -4.70 18.30 5.66
N LEU A 348 -3.72 17.40 5.85
CA LEU A 348 -3.01 16.79 4.72
C LEU A 348 -3.84 15.74 3.98
N VAL A 349 -4.88 15.21 4.58
CA VAL A 349 -5.81 14.28 3.94
C VAL A 349 -6.61 15.00 2.84
N GLU A 350 -7.20 16.14 3.14
CA GLU A 350 -7.91 16.99 2.17
C GLU A 350 -6.94 17.56 1.13
N ARG A 351 -5.71 17.91 1.57
CA ARG A 351 -4.66 18.34 0.64
C ARG A 351 -4.32 17.24 -0.37
N ALA A 352 -4.20 16.00 0.05
CA ALA A 352 -3.93 14.88 -0.85
C ALA A 352 -5.05 14.67 -1.88
N ALA A 353 -6.33 14.83 -1.50
CA ALA A 353 -7.45 14.82 -2.44
C ALA A 353 -7.29 15.92 -3.49
N ARG A 354 -7.13 17.18 -3.06
CA ARG A 354 -7.01 18.34 -3.96
C ARG A 354 -5.81 18.24 -4.90
N LEU A 355 -4.65 17.84 -4.37
CA LEU A 355 -3.43 17.70 -5.18
C LEU A 355 -3.54 16.54 -6.17
N GLY A 356 -4.22 15.46 -5.79
CA GLY A 356 -4.47 14.32 -6.67
C GLY A 356 -5.36 14.69 -7.86
N GLU A 357 -6.45 15.44 -7.62
CA GLU A 357 -7.31 15.97 -8.68
C GLU A 357 -6.54 16.91 -9.63
N ARG A 358 -5.74 17.82 -9.05
CA ARG A 358 -4.90 18.73 -9.84
C ARG A 358 -3.90 17.99 -10.72
N LEU A 359 -3.18 17.02 -10.15
CA LEU A 359 -2.18 16.24 -10.88
C LEU A 359 -2.83 15.43 -12.00
N LYS A 360 -3.95 14.76 -11.69
CA LYS A 360 -4.69 13.99 -12.67
C LYS A 360 -5.17 14.85 -13.83
N ALA A 361 -5.84 15.96 -13.56
CA ALA A 361 -6.34 16.89 -14.57
C ALA A 361 -5.21 17.42 -15.47
N ARG A 362 -4.05 17.78 -14.89
CA ARG A 362 -2.90 18.26 -15.65
C ARG A 362 -2.31 17.19 -16.56
N LEU A 363 -2.25 15.92 -16.10
CA LEU A 363 -1.78 14.79 -16.92
C LEU A 363 -2.79 14.48 -18.04
N GLU A 364 -4.10 14.49 -17.74
CA GLU A 364 -5.15 14.28 -18.73
C GLU A 364 -5.12 15.36 -19.83
N ASP A 365 -4.96 16.63 -19.46
CA ASP A 365 -4.83 17.74 -20.41
C ASP A 365 -3.56 17.62 -21.25
N GLY A 366 -2.40 17.49 -20.61
CA GLY A 366 -1.10 17.44 -21.30
C GLY A 366 -0.87 16.21 -22.16
N LEU A 367 -1.59 15.12 -21.90
CA LEU A 367 -1.48 13.84 -22.64
C LEU A 367 -2.71 13.54 -23.51
N SER A 368 -3.69 14.44 -23.58
CA SER A 368 -4.98 14.22 -24.26
C SER A 368 -4.84 13.82 -25.73
N GLY A 369 -3.88 14.39 -26.44
CA GLY A 369 -3.59 14.10 -27.86
C GLY A 369 -2.65 12.90 -28.08
N ASN A 370 -2.13 12.28 -27.04
CA ASN A 370 -1.15 11.21 -27.19
C ASN A 370 -1.86 9.85 -27.37
N ARG A 371 -1.71 9.26 -28.57
CA ARG A 371 -2.30 7.95 -28.92
C ARG A 371 -1.73 6.79 -28.10
N HIS A 372 -0.59 6.98 -27.46
CA HIS A 372 0.10 5.98 -26.67
C HIS A 372 -0.32 5.98 -25.19
N VAL A 373 -1.25 6.84 -24.80
CA VAL A 373 -1.83 6.84 -23.44
C VAL A 373 -3.21 6.18 -23.48
N GLY A 374 -3.29 4.99 -22.90
CA GLY A 374 -4.52 4.19 -22.85
C GLY A 374 -5.47 4.61 -21.74
N ASP A 375 -4.93 4.89 -20.55
CA ASP A 375 -5.73 5.27 -19.38
C ASP A 375 -4.90 6.11 -18.39
N ILE A 376 -5.54 7.10 -17.76
CA ILE A 376 -5.02 7.85 -16.61
C ILE A 376 -6.05 7.72 -15.50
N ARG A 377 -5.68 7.01 -14.42
CA ARG A 377 -6.61 6.67 -13.34
C ARG A 377 -5.99 6.90 -11.97
N GLY A 378 -6.83 6.86 -10.96
CA GLY A 378 -6.40 6.95 -9.57
C GLY A 378 -7.35 7.75 -8.70
N LEU A 379 -6.97 7.93 -7.43
CA LEU A 379 -7.74 8.60 -6.41
C LEU A 379 -6.80 9.27 -5.40
N GLY A 380 -6.98 10.56 -5.15
CA GLY A 380 -6.02 11.31 -4.35
C GLY A 380 -4.60 11.22 -4.96
N LEU A 381 -3.60 11.05 -4.15
CA LEU A 381 -2.20 10.91 -4.59
C LEU A 381 -1.79 9.43 -4.77
N ILE A 382 -2.63 8.65 -5.44
CA ILE A 382 -2.29 7.35 -6.01
C ILE A 382 -2.81 7.31 -7.44
N LEU A 383 -1.91 7.52 -8.41
CA LEU A 383 -2.24 7.63 -9.83
C LEU A 383 -1.46 6.58 -10.63
N GLY A 384 -2.08 6.14 -11.72
CA GLY A 384 -1.50 5.25 -12.71
C GLY A 384 -1.74 5.73 -14.13
N ILE A 385 -0.76 5.54 -14.99
CA ILE A 385 -0.83 5.84 -16.43
C ILE A 385 -0.49 4.56 -17.18
N ASP A 386 -1.41 4.05 -17.99
CA ASP A 386 -1.15 2.92 -18.87
C ASP A 386 -0.72 3.40 -20.24
N LEU A 387 0.42 2.88 -20.70
CA LEU A 387 0.94 3.13 -22.04
C LEU A 387 0.54 1.97 -22.96
N VAL A 388 0.09 2.31 -24.16
CA VAL A 388 -0.40 1.39 -25.16
C VAL A 388 0.18 1.74 -26.54
N GLN A 389 0.25 0.79 -27.45
CA GLN A 389 0.70 1.04 -28.80
C GLN A 389 -0.30 1.93 -29.55
N ASP A 390 -1.58 1.69 -29.37
CA ASP A 390 -2.64 2.48 -29.98
C ASP A 390 -3.89 2.43 -29.07
N ARG A 391 -4.31 3.61 -28.58
CA ARG A 391 -5.47 3.76 -27.70
C ARG A 391 -6.77 3.38 -28.39
N ASP A 392 -6.95 3.79 -29.65
CA ASP A 392 -8.21 3.61 -30.36
C ASP A 392 -8.40 2.15 -30.79
N ALA A 393 -7.29 1.47 -31.12
CA ALA A 393 -7.28 0.06 -31.43
C ALA A 393 -7.22 -0.85 -30.17
N GLY A 394 -6.94 -0.29 -28.99
CA GLY A 394 -6.77 -1.04 -27.75
C GLY A 394 -5.59 -2.00 -27.77
N THR A 395 -4.53 -1.70 -28.55
CA THR A 395 -3.38 -2.59 -28.73
C THR A 395 -2.25 -2.25 -27.77
N ALA A 396 -1.70 -3.27 -27.11
CA ALA A 396 -0.54 -3.13 -26.24
C ALA A 396 0.77 -3.08 -27.05
N PHE A 397 1.81 -2.49 -26.49
CA PHE A 397 3.18 -2.63 -27.02
C PHE A 397 3.65 -4.08 -26.93
N ARG A 398 4.60 -4.44 -27.76
CA ARG A 398 5.29 -5.71 -27.63
C ARG A 398 6.20 -5.67 -26.39
N ALA A 399 6.26 -6.77 -25.66
CA ALA A 399 7.02 -6.84 -24.40
C ALA A 399 8.53 -6.54 -24.58
N ASP A 400 9.10 -6.84 -25.75
CA ASP A 400 10.50 -6.59 -26.07
C ASP A 400 10.83 -5.10 -26.33
N GLU A 401 9.83 -4.25 -26.56
CA GLU A 401 10.00 -2.81 -26.76
C GLU A 401 10.31 -2.07 -25.44
N ASN A 402 9.94 -2.66 -24.28
CA ASN A 402 10.23 -2.13 -22.93
C ASN A 402 9.87 -0.65 -22.78
N VAL A 403 8.72 -0.22 -23.31
CA VAL A 403 8.33 1.19 -23.41
C VAL A 403 8.23 1.83 -22.03
N GLY A 404 7.57 1.16 -21.08
CA GLY A 404 7.48 1.66 -19.71
C GLY A 404 8.85 1.90 -19.07
N ALA A 405 9.81 0.99 -19.26
CA ALA A 405 11.17 1.16 -18.75
C ALA A 405 11.91 2.35 -19.40
N ARG A 406 11.66 2.61 -20.69
CA ARG A 406 12.23 3.77 -21.40
C ARG A 406 11.68 5.08 -20.85
N VAL A 407 10.38 5.18 -20.62
CA VAL A 407 9.74 6.36 -20.04
C VAL A 407 10.22 6.59 -18.59
N LEU A 408 10.30 5.53 -17.77
CA LEU A 408 10.87 5.63 -16.42
C LEU A 408 12.32 6.14 -16.42
N LYS A 409 13.13 5.71 -17.39
CA LYS A 409 14.49 6.20 -17.56
C LYS A 409 14.50 7.69 -17.91
N ALA A 410 13.65 8.13 -18.84
CA ALA A 410 13.53 9.54 -19.22
C ALA A 410 13.11 10.41 -18.02
N CYS A 411 12.12 9.97 -17.23
CA CYS A 411 11.75 10.64 -15.98
C CYS A 411 12.95 10.79 -15.03
N ARG A 412 13.72 9.71 -14.84
CA ARG A 412 14.90 9.70 -13.95
C ARG A 412 15.99 10.65 -14.46
N GLU A 413 16.25 10.69 -15.75
CA GLU A 413 17.22 11.60 -16.38
C GLU A 413 16.79 13.06 -16.21
N ALA A 414 15.49 13.34 -16.19
CA ALA A 414 14.91 14.66 -15.90
C ALA A 414 14.84 15.01 -14.40
N GLY A 415 15.30 14.12 -13.49
CA GLY A 415 15.32 14.35 -12.05
C GLY A 415 14.02 13.99 -11.33
N LEU A 416 13.28 13.00 -11.83
CA LEU A 416 12.07 12.47 -11.21
C LEU A 416 12.24 10.97 -10.94
N ILE A 417 12.04 10.54 -9.69
CA ILE A 417 11.99 9.12 -9.35
C ILE A 417 10.55 8.67 -9.26
N THR A 418 10.19 7.73 -10.09
CA THR A 418 8.92 7.03 -10.03
C THR A 418 9.11 5.54 -10.34
N ARG A 419 8.02 4.79 -10.36
CA ARG A 419 7.99 3.35 -10.62
C ARG A 419 6.93 3.00 -11.65
N GLY A 420 7.08 1.80 -12.20
CA GLY A 420 6.10 1.22 -13.10
C GLY A 420 6.18 -0.30 -13.09
N ARG A 421 5.23 -0.91 -13.78
CA ARG A 421 5.20 -2.35 -14.02
C ARG A 421 4.73 -2.60 -15.45
N GLY A 422 5.55 -3.29 -16.26
CA GLY A 422 5.30 -3.35 -17.69
C GLY A 422 5.23 -1.94 -18.27
N ASP A 423 4.18 -1.65 -18.98
CA ASP A 423 3.95 -0.34 -19.60
C ASP A 423 3.00 0.56 -18.78
N SER A 424 2.90 0.34 -17.47
CA SER A 424 2.18 1.22 -16.53
C SER A 424 3.15 2.00 -15.67
N LEU A 425 2.93 3.32 -15.53
CA LEU A 425 3.64 4.20 -14.61
C LEU A 425 2.77 4.51 -13.39
N TYR A 426 3.40 4.74 -12.23
CA TYR A 426 2.71 5.07 -10.97
C TYR A 426 3.24 6.37 -10.40
N LEU A 427 2.33 7.19 -9.84
CA LEU A 427 2.66 8.45 -9.20
C LEU A 427 1.97 8.53 -7.84
N GLY A 428 2.72 8.90 -6.82
CA GLY A 428 2.23 9.07 -5.46
C GLY A 428 3.19 9.88 -4.62
N PRO A 429 3.38 11.18 -4.93
CA PRO A 429 4.29 12.04 -4.19
C PRO A 429 3.85 12.22 -2.72
N PRO A 430 4.72 12.75 -1.85
CA PRO A 430 4.34 13.17 -0.51
C PRO A 430 3.21 14.21 -0.53
N PHE A 431 2.34 14.20 0.49
CA PHE A 431 1.21 15.14 0.59
C PHE A 431 1.67 16.59 0.79
N THR A 432 2.91 16.75 1.24
CA THR A 432 3.55 18.05 1.49
C THR A 432 4.20 18.67 0.26
N ILE A 433 4.13 18.00 -0.91
CA ILE A 433 4.67 18.54 -2.16
C ILE A 433 4.12 19.94 -2.45
N ALA A 434 4.99 20.89 -2.79
CA ALA A 434 4.57 22.22 -3.20
C ALA A 434 3.84 22.17 -4.55
N ASP A 435 2.86 23.06 -4.73
CA ASP A 435 2.06 23.11 -5.96
C ASP A 435 2.93 23.26 -7.22
N ALA A 436 3.98 24.10 -7.17
CA ALA A 436 4.93 24.28 -8.27
C ALA A 436 5.78 23.02 -8.56
N GLU A 437 6.12 22.25 -7.53
CA GLU A 437 6.84 20.99 -7.70
C GLU A 437 5.94 19.89 -8.26
N LEU A 438 4.66 19.90 -7.87
CA LEU A 438 3.65 19.00 -8.44
C LEU A 438 3.46 19.28 -9.95
N ASP A 439 3.42 20.55 -10.34
CA ASP A 439 3.32 20.94 -11.74
C ASP A 439 4.57 20.50 -12.52
N ARG A 440 5.76 20.71 -11.94
CA ARG A 440 7.02 20.24 -12.55
C ARG A 440 7.06 18.73 -12.69
N LEU A 441 6.57 17.99 -11.68
CA LEU A 441 6.44 16.53 -11.75
C LEU A 441 5.59 16.14 -12.96
N ALA A 442 4.42 16.78 -13.12
CA ALA A 442 3.54 16.52 -14.27
C ALA A 442 4.21 16.81 -15.60
N ASP A 443 4.91 17.95 -15.73
CA ASP A 443 5.63 18.33 -16.94
C ASP A 443 6.68 17.29 -17.32
N ILE A 444 7.50 16.83 -16.36
CA ILE A 444 8.49 15.78 -16.61
C ILE A 444 7.84 14.50 -17.12
N VAL A 445 6.71 14.10 -16.54
CA VAL A 445 5.99 12.89 -16.99
C VAL A 445 5.43 13.08 -18.40
N ILE A 446 4.81 14.23 -18.68
CA ILE A 446 4.26 14.56 -20.01
C ILE A 446 5.36 14.54 -21.07
N GLU A 447 6.50 15.19 -20.82
CA GLU A 447 7.65 15.19 -21.70
C GLU A 447 8.20 13.78 -21.93
N ALA A 448 8.38 13.01 -20.86
CA ALA A 448 8.89 11.64 -20.93
C ALA A 448 7.96 10.72 -21.75
N VAL A 449 6.65 10.82 -21.55
CA VAL A 449 5.66 10.08 -22.35
C VAL A 449 5.62 10.58 -23.79
N GLY A 450 5.89 11.86 -24.05
CA GLY A 450 6.01 12.43 -25.39
C GLY A 450 7.19 11.89 -26.22
N THR A 451 8.11 11.12 -25.62
CA THR A 451 9.26 10.50 -26.32
C THR A 451 8.96 9.16 -26.99
N ILE A 452 7.74 8.64 -26.85
CA ILE A 452 7.30 7.33 -27.39
C ILE A 452 6.35 7.45 -28.56
#